data_7f64d8e22c56a797e95ef941f0d28d52
#
_entry.id   7f64d8e22c56a797e95ef941f0d28d52
#
_cell.length_a   1.000
_cell.length_b   1.000
_cell.length_c   1.000
_cell.angle_alpha   90.00
_cell.angle_beta   90.00
_cell.angle_gamma   90.00
#
_symmetry.space_group_name_H-M   'P 1'
#
loop_
_entity.id
_entity.type
_entity.pdbx_description
1 polymer ?
#
loop_
_entity_poly.entity_id
_entity_poly.type
_entity_poly.pdbx_seq_one_letter_code
_entity_poly.pdbx_strand_id
1 'polypeptide(L)'
;SHSGFLSDPYKLRDQRPESRDQWSFIGKIRYFSRKLNAALKVDARWYNDSWGINAQTVDLKWHQNIGQAIKVIPTFRYYSQSQANFYYSSDDLSRTGFQSSDYRLSPYGAMTVGIKWITKFKDWSLSLAWENYQSSASLALKPVSVENPALVQFTRLSFGLTGKF
;
A
#
# COMPACT_ATOMS: atom_id res chain seq x y z
N SER A 1 27.41 32.08 29.54
CA SER A 1 27.44 30.66 29.18
C SER A 1 26.63 30.43 27.89
N HIS A 2 27.32 30.41 26.74
CA HIS A 2 26.73 30.03 25.47
C HIS A 2 26.77 28.51 25.36
N SER A 3 25.59 27.82 25.45
CA SER A 3 25.43 26.47 25.05
C SER A 3 25.31 26.43 23.50
N GLY A 4 26.44 26.25 22.82
CA GLY A 4 26.44 25.97 21.40
C GLY A 4 25.77 24.62 21.15
N PHE A 5 24.64 24.64 20.49
CA PHE A 5 24.10 23.45 19.83
C PHE A 5 25.07 23.04 18.73
N LEU A 6 25.82 21.99 18.98
CA LEU A 6 26.58 21.30 17.93
C LEU A 6 25.57 20.67 16.99
N SER A 7 25.26 21.36 15.90
CA SER A 7 24.60 20.77 14.76
C SER A 7 25.51 19.66 14.24
N ASP A 8 24.97 18.42 14.21
CA ASP A 8 25.67 17.26 13.66
C ASP A 8 26.08 17.58 12.20
N PRO A 9 27.37 17.74 11.88
CA PRO A 9 27.80 18.19 10.56
C PRO A 9 27.62 17.13 9.46
N TYR A 10 27.15 15.94 9.81
CA TYR A 10 26.99 14.81 8.90
C TYR A 10 25.55 14.55 8.47
N LYS A 11 24.57 15.26 9.03
CA LYS A 11 23.18 15.10 8.61
C LYS A 11 22.84 16.08 7.50
N LEU A 12 22.89 15.62 6.27
CA LEU A 12 22.42 16.38 5.12
C LEU A 12 20.95 16.73 5.28
N ARG A 13 20.61 17.97 5.01
CA ARG A 13 19.23 18.43 5.05
C ARG A 13 18.50 17.86 3.83
N ASP A 14 17.43 17.14 4.07
CA ASP A 14 16.53 16.66 3.02
C ASP A 14 15.97 17.86 2.24
N GLN A 15 16.29 17.93 0.93
CA GLN A 15 15.90 19.04 0.06
C GLN A 15 14.83 18.55 -0.92
N ARG A 16 13.61 19.01 -0.72
CA ARG A 16 12.45 18.69 -1.57
C ARG A 16 11.88 19.94 -2.20
N PRO A 17 11.22 19.83 -3.39
CA PRO A 17 10.44 20.93 -3.95
C PRO A 17 9.33 21.39 -3.00
N GLU A 18 9.08 22.70 -2.94
CA GLU A 18 8.08 23.30 -2.05
C GLU A 18 6.64 23.03 -2.50
N SER A 19 6.41 22.73 -3.79
CA SER A 19 5.10 22.47 -4.37
C SER A 19 5.02 21.07 -4.96
N ARG A 20 3.80 20.49 -4.95
CA ARG A 20 3.50 19.18 -5.51
C ARG A 20 2.13 19.18 -6.15
N ASP A 21 2.07 19.05 -7.47
CA ASP A 21 0.83 18.85 -8.21
C ASP A 21 0.57 17.35 -8.35
N GLN A 22 -0.69 16.94 -8.14
CA GLN A 22 -1.09 15.53 -8.09
C GLN A 22 -2.31 15.28 -8.95
N TRP A 23 -2.27 14.17 -9.71
CA TRP A 23 -3.38 13.66 -10.51
C TRP A 23 -3.70 12.23 -10.13
N SER A 24 -4.99 11.92 -10.03
CA SER A 24 -5.44 10.58 -9.65
C SER A 24 -6.68 10.19 -10.45
N PHE A 25 -6.62 9.03 -11.09
CA PHE A 25 -7.74 8.40 -11.78
C PHE A 25 -8.13 7.12 -11.05
N ILE A 26 -9.43 6.91 -10.86
CA ILE A 26 -9.98 5.74 -10.17
C ILE A 26 -11.01 5.08 -11.07
N GLY A 27 -10.79 3.80 -11.39
CA GLY A 27 -11.75 2.92 -12.06
C GLY A 27 -12.32 1.91 -11.07
N LYS A 28 -13.64 1.68 -11.11
CA LYS A 28 -14.31 0.72 -10.22
C LYS A 28 -15.22 -0.19 -11.03
N ILE A 29 -15.09 -1.50 -10.82
CA ILE A 29 -15.96 -2.52 -11.41
C ILE A 29 -16.64 -3.27 -10.28
N ARG A 30 -17.96 -3.47 -10.44
CA ARG A 30 -18.78 -4.25 -9.52
C ARG A 30 -19.61 -5.22 -10.36
N TYR A 31 -19.41 -6.50 -10.13
CA TYR A 31 -20.11 -7.55 -10.85
C TYR A 31 -20.71 -8.53 -9.86
N PHE A 32 -21.99 -8.84 -10.04
CA PHE A 32 -22.70 -9.84 -9.23
C PHE A 32 -23.20 -10.98 -10.11
N SER A 33 -22.89 -12.22 -9.72
CA SER A 33 -23.37 -13.42 -10.36
C SER A 33 -24.37 -14.14 -9.46
N ARG A 34 -25.63 -14.18 -9.88
CA ARG A 34 -26.67 -14.96 -9.17
C ARG A 34 -26.38 -16.46 -9.19
N LYS A 35 -25.86 -16.98 -10.31
CA LYS A 35 -25.53 -18.39 -10.48
C LYS A 35 -24.46 -18.87 -9.49
N LEU A 36 -23.46 -18.04 -9.24
CA LEU A 36 -22.37 -18.33 -8.32
C LEU A 36 -22.67 -17.85 -6.89
N ASN A 37 -23.73 -17.08 -6.69
CA ASN A 37 -24.01 -16.37 -5.44
C ASN A 37 -22.80 -15.60 -4.92
N ALA A 38 -22.17 -14.84 -5.82
CA ALA A 38 -20.91 -14.17 -5.56
C ALA A 38 -20.86 -12.79 -6.21
N ALA A 39 -20.04 -11.91 -5.64
CA ALA A 39 -19.79 -10.58 -6.16
C ALA A 39 -18.28 -10.34 -6.32
N LEU A 40 -17.87 -9.86 -7.48
CA LEU A 40 -16.51 -9.39 -7.75
C LEU A 40 -16.47 -7.87 -7.63
N LYS A 41 -15.50 -7.36 -6.88
CA LYS A 41 -15.16 -5.95 -6.78
C LYS A 41 -13.74 -5.73 -7.25
N VAL A 42 -13.56 -4.85 -8.22
CA VAL A 42 -12.26 -4.43 -8.73
C VAL A 42 -12.17 -2.92 -8.60
N ASP A 43 -11.14 -2.43 -7.93
CA ASP A 43 -10.80 -1.03 -7.85
C ASP A 43 -9.39 -0.85 -8.41
N ALA A 44 -9.24 -0.01 -9.43
CA ALA A 44 -7.96 0.35 -9.99
C ALA A 44 -7.74 1.85 -9.80
N ARG A 45 -6.55 2.22 -9.36
CA ARG A 45 -6.15 3.61 -9.17
C ARG A 45 -4.83 3.87 -9.86
N TRP A 46 -4.78 4.95 -10.60
CA TRP A 46 -3.55 5.49 -11.16
C TRP A 46 -3.30 6.87 -10.54
N TYR A 47 -2.07 7.06 -10.09
CA TYR A 47 -1.59 8.29 -9.49
C TYR A 47 -0.34 8.76 -10.22
N ASN A 48 -0.24 10.08 -10.44
CA ASN A 48 0.94 10.73 -10.99
C ASN A 48 1.13 12.09 -10.33
N ASP A 49 2.37 12.51 -10.13
CA ASP A 49 2.67 13.82 -9.58
C ASP A 49 3.87 14.51 -10.23
N SER A 50 4.03 15.80 -9.92
CA SER A 50 5.12 16.62 -10.40
C SER A 50 6.50 16.26 -9.82
N TRP A 51 6.55 15.40 -8.80
CA TRP A 51 7.79 14.86 -8.26
C TRP A 51 8.32 13.65 -9.04
N GLY A 52 7.60 13.24 -10.09
CA GLY A 52 7.94 12.10 -10.94
C GLY A 52 7.45 10.76 -10.43
N ILE A 53 6.69 10.73 -9.32
CA ILE A 53 6.08 9.51 -8.81
C ILE A 53 4.90 9.13 -9.69
N ASN A 54 4.93 7.90 -10.19
CA ASN A 54 3.83 7.25 -10.88
C ASN A 54 3.48 5.99 -10.10
N ALA A 55 2.25 5.91 -9.61
CA ALA A 55 1.80 4.79 -8.80
C ALA A 55 0.53 4.16 -9.35
N GLN A 56 0.45 2.84 -9.28
CA GLN A 56 -0.72 2.07 -9.65
C GLN A 56 -1.13 1.19 -8.48
N THR A 57 -2.44 1.13 -8.25
CA THR A 57 -3.02 0.23 -7.25
C THR A 57 -4.15 -0.56 -7.89
N VAL A 58 -4.16 -1.86 -7.68
CA VAL A 58 -5.26 -2.74 -8.06
C VAL A 58 -5.73 -3.49 -6.84
N ASP A 59 -7.01 -3.37 -6.52
CA ASP A 59 -7.70 -4.10 -5.46
C ASP A 59 -8.70 -5.06 -6.06
N LEU A 60 -8.60 -6.35 -5.72
CA LEU A 60 -9.55 -7.39 -6.08
C LEU A 60 -10.18 -7.96 -4.81
N LYS A 61 -11.51 -8.02 -4.79
CA LYS A 61 -12.27 -8.68 -3.71
C LYS A 61 -13.33 -9.57 -4.33
N TRP A 62 -13.31 -10.84 -3.95
CA TRP A 62 -14.34 -11.81 -4.30
C TRP A 62 -15.18 -12.11 -3.06
N HIS A 63 -16.47 -11.74 -3.10
CA HIS A 63 -17.41 -12.00 -2.03
C HIS A 63 -18.20 -13.26 -2.38
N GLN A 64 -17.84 -14.40 -1.79
CA GLN A 64 -18.55 -15.66 -1.97
C GLN A 64 -19.53 -15.87 -0.82
N ASN A 65 -20.82 -16.00 -1.16
CA ASN A 65 -21.82 -16.44 -0.20
C ASN A 65 -21.91 -17.97 -0.24
N ILE A 66 -21.92 -18.60 0.92
CA ILE A 66 -22.11 -20.02 1.12
C ILE A 66 -23.37 -20.20 1.96
N GLY A 67 -24.48 -20.55 1.31
CA GLY A 67 -25.78 -20.51 1.95
C GLY A 67 -26.18 -19.08 2.36
N GLN A 68 -26.87 -18.95 3.49
CA GLN A 68 -27.34 -17.66 4.02
C GLN A 68 -26.53 -17.18 5.22
N ALA A 69 -25.68 -18.02 5.80
CA ALA A 69 -24.99 -17.76 7.06
C ALA A 69 -23.49 -17.47 6.91
N ILE A 70 -22.87 -17.91 5.82
CA ILE A 70 -21.41 -17.86 5.65
C ILE A 70 -21.05 -17.00 4.46
N LYS A 71 -20.06 -16.15 4.63
CA LYS A 71 -19.41 -15.38 3.56
C LYS A 71 -17.90 -15.53 3.65
N VAL A 72 -17.27 -15.83 2.53
CA VAL A 72 -15.81 -15.89 2.39
C VAL A 72 -15.36 -14.83 1.39
N ILE A 73 -14.38 -14.03 1.77
CA ILE A 73 -13.90 -12.89 0.98
C ILE A 73 -12.38 -13.01 0.80
N PRO A 74 -11.90 -13.74 -0.22
CA PRO A 74 -10.51 -13.61 -0.63
C PRO A 74 -10.27 -12.21 -1.21
N THR A 75 -9.10 -11.65 -0.89
CA THR A 75 -8.68 -10.31 -1.29
C THR A 75 -7.26 -10.34 -1.83
N PHE A 76 -7.03 -9.51 -2.84
CA PHE A 76 -5.70 -9.29 -3.39
C PHE A 76 -5.53 -7.80 -3.67
N ARG A 77 -4.42 -7.22 -3.22
CA ARG A 77 -4.02 -5.86 -3.54
C ARG A 77 -2.60 -5.87 -4.08
N TYR A 78 -2.42 -5.18 -5.17
CA TYR A 78 -1.11 -4.89 -5.72
C TYR A 78 -0.91 -3.38 -5.80
N TYR A 79 0.24 -2.92 -5.35
CA TYR A 79 0.67 -1.53 -5.42
C TYR A 79 2.05 -1.48 -6.07
N SER A 80 2.26 -0.51 -6.95
CA SER A 80 3.58 -0.22 -7.51
C SER A 80 3.77 1.29 -7.60
N GLN A 81 4.95 1.76 -7.24
CA GLN A 81 5.34 3.15 -7.47
C GLN A 81 6.73 3.24 -8.07
N SER A 82 6.92 4.26 -8.93
CA SER A 82 8.24 4.71 -9.35
C SER A 82 8.87 5.60 -8.29
N GLN A 83 10.16 5.83 -8.38
CA GLN A 83 10.85 6.80 -7.51
C GLN A 83 10.51 8.25 -7.87
N ALA A 84 10.63 9.15 -6.90
CA ALA A 84 10.65 10.59 -7.16
C ALA A 84 11.93 10.98 -7.93
N ASN A 85 11.87 12.04 -8.73
CA ASN A 85 13.00 12.49 -9.57
C ASN A 85 14.25 12.84 -8.75
N PHE A 86 14.07 13.25 -7.49
CA PHE A 86 15.14 13.64 -6.56
C PHE A 86 15.44 12.57 -5.50
N TYR A 87 14.89 11.34 -5.64
CA TYR A 87 15.19 10.24 -4.73
C TYR A 87 16.55 9.62 -5.04
N TYR A 88 17.35 9.38 -4.00
CA TYR A 88 18.59 8.63 -4.03
C TYR A 88 18.68 7.72 -2.81
N SER A 89 19.23 6.52 -2.98
CA SER A 89 19.36 5.53 -1.90
C SER A 89 20.36 5.95 -0.80
N SER A 90 21.23 6.91 -1.11
CA SER A 90 22.15 7.53 -0.16
C SER A 90 22.32 9.01 -0.51
N ASP A 91 22.48 9.85 0.51
CA ASP A 91 22.77 11.26 0.32
C ASP A 91 24.21 11.45 -0.20
N ASP A 92 24.36 12.29 -1.21
CA ASP A 92 25.64 12.57 -1.86
C ASP A 92 25.94 14.08 -1.84
N LEU A 93 27.01 14.45 -1.13
CA LEU A 93 27.45 15.84 -1.00
C LEU A 93 27.91 16.49 -2.32
N SER A 94 28.26 15.67 -3.31
CA SER A 94 28.72 16.17 -4.62
C SER A 94 27.58 16.60 -5.53
N ARG A 95 26.33 16.30 -5.18
CA ARG A 95 25.15 16.61 -5.99
C ARG A 95 24.57 17.97 -5.64
N THR A 96 24.18 18.70 -6.66
CA THR A 96 23.49 19.98 -6.54
C THR A 96 22.02 19.83 -6.90
N GLY A 97 21.13 20.53 -6.17
CA GLY A 97 19.69 20.50 -6.41
C GLY A 97 18.91 19.69 -5.37
N PHE A 98 17.67 19.29 -5.72
CA PHE A 98 16.82 18.52 -4.82
C PHE A 98 17.30 17.07 -4.69
N GLN A 99 17.37 16.59 -3.45
CA GLN A 99 17.71 15.19 -3.15
C GLN A 99 17.00 14.73 -1.87
N SER A 100 16.65 13.46 -1.82
CA SER A 100 16.04 12.82 -0.64
C SER A 100 16.31 11.32 -0.64
N SER A 101 16.63 10.78 0.52
CA SER A 101 16.75 9.34 0.78
C SER A 101 15.53 8.75 1.52
N ASP A 102 14.44 9.49 1.63
CA ASP A 102 13.20 9.01 2.24
C ASP A 102 12.63 7.81 1.46
N TYR A 103 12.52 6.63 2.13
CA TYR A 103 12.04 5.39 1.51
C TYR A 103 10.64 5.50 0.89
N ARG A 104 9.80 6.44 1.34
CA ARG A 104 8.47 6.70 0.76
C ARG A 104 8.54 7.26 -0.65
N LEU A 105 9.69 7.78 -1.06
CA LEU A 105 9.99 8.31 -2.39
C LEU A 105 10.75 7.29 -3.25
N SER A 106 11.09 6.11 -2.70
CA SER A 106 11.80 5.04 -3.38
C SER A 106 10.87 4.28 -4.34
N PRO A 107 11.43 3.63 -5.38
CA PRO A 107 10.67 2.72 -6.21
C PRO A 107 10.42 1.44 -5.41
N TYR A 108 9.17 1.03 -5.30
CA TYR A 108 8.83 -0.25 -4.69
C TYR A 108 7.49 -0.77 -5.19
N GLY A 109 7.26 -2.05 -4.99
CA GLY A 109 5.96 -2.68 -5.10
C GLY A 109 5.53 -3.26 -3.76
N ALA A 110 4.23 -3.43 -3.59
CA ALA A 110 3.66 -4.07 -2.43
C ALA A 110 2.52 -5.00 -2.86
N MET A 111 2.44 -6.15 -2.23
CA MET A 111 1.40 -7.14 -2.49
C MET A 111 0.77 -7.54 -1.17
N THR A 112 -0.56 -7.52 -1.13
CA THR A 112 -1.34 -7.99 0.01
C THR A 112 -2.28 -9.10 -0.47
N VAL A 113 -2.20 -10.24 0.19
CA VAL A 113 -3.11 -11.36 -0.01
C VAL A 113 -3.86 -11.58 1.29
N GLY A 114 -5.15 -11.77 1.22
CA GLY A 114 -5.95 -11.98 2.42
C GLY A 114 -7.17 -12.84 2.19
N ILE A 115 -7.73 -13.33 3.27
CA ILE A 115 -9.01 -14.03 3.28
C ILE A 115 -9.76 -13.63 4.55
N LYS A 116 -11.04 -13.31 4.40
CA LYS A 116 -11.94 -13.02 5.50
C LYS A 116 -13.09 -14.02 5.49
N TRP A 117 -13.34 -14.59 6.63
CA TRP A 117 -14.48 -15.47 6.87
C TRP A 117 -15.48 -14.77 7.77
N ILE A 118 -16.76 -14.79 7.41
CA ILE A 118 -17.84 -14.24 8.22
C ILE A 118 -18.90 -15.31 8.38
N THR A 119 -19.29 -15.60 9.61
CA THR A 119 -20.41 -16.48 9.95
C THR A 119 -21.46 -15.72 10.72
N LYS A 120 -22.71 -15.82 10.31
CA LYS A 120 -23.86 -15.22 11.00
C LYS A 120 -24.70 -16.31 11.62
N PHE A 121 -25.08 -16.13 12.89
CA PHE A 121 -26.02 -17.02 13.58
C PHE A 121 -26.89 -16.21 14.53
N LYS A 122 -28.19 -16.26 14.35
CA LYS A 122 -29.19 -15.47 15.11
C LYS A 122 -28.79 -13.98 15.09
N ASP A 123 -28.59 -13.38 16.27
CA ASP A 123 -28.23 -11.97 16.43
C ASP A 123 -26.72 -11.72 16.49
N TRP A 124 -25.91 -12.76 16.24
CA TRP A 124 -24.45 -12.69 16.33
C TRP A 124 -23.79 -12.84 14.96
N SER A 125 -22.65 -12.22 14.79
CA SER A 125 -21.77 -12.37 13.64
C SER A 125 -20.34 -12.52 14.11
N LEU A 126 -19.70 -13.59 13.66
CA LEU A 126 -18.28 -13.87 13.89
C LEU A 126 -17.52 -13.59 12.61
N SER A 127 -16.38 -12.92 12.71
CA SER A 127 -15.47 -12.73 11.59
C SER A 127 -14.03 -13.10 11.96
N LEU A 128 -13.36 -13.78 11.05
CA LEU A 128 -11.92 -14.07 11.09
C LEU A 128 -11.31 -13.54 9.82
N ALA A 129 -10.17 -12.86 9.92
CA ALA A 129 -9.41 -12.40 8.76
C ALA A 129 -7.94 -12.68 8.93
N TRP A 130 -7.33 -13.13 7.84
CA TRP A 130 -5.89 -13.28 7.70
C TRP A 130 -5.42 -12.44 6.52
N GLU A 131 -4.30 -11.75 6.68
CA GLU A 131 -3.66 -10.98 5.62
C GLU A 131 -2.15 -11.14 5.69
N ASN A 132 -1.51 -11.25 4.54
CA ASN A 132 -0.06 -11.18 4.39
C ASN A 132 0.30 -10.01 3.48
N TYR A 133 1.18 -9.16 3.95
CA TYR A 133 1.69 -7.99 3.24
C TYR A 133 3.18 -8.16 2.98
N GLN A 134 3.61 -7.86 1.76
CA GLN A 134 5.00 -7.83 1.35
C GLN A 134 5.27 -6.58 0.52
N SER A 135 6.38 -5.91 0.81
CA SER A 135 6.87 -4.82 -0.02
C SER A 135 8.36 -5.01 -0.35
N SER A 136 8.72 -4.72 -1.59
CA SER A 136 10.09 -4.85 -2.09
C SER A 136 10.27 -3.97 -3.33
N ALA A 137 11.50 -3.50 -3.57
CA ALA A 137 11.83 -2.82 -4.82
C ALA A 137 11.66 -3.76 -6.04
N SER A 138 11.88 -5.05 -5.87
CA SER A 138 11.71 -6.06 -6.93
C SER A 138 10.25 -6.29 -7.35
N LEU A 139 9.29 -5.94 -6.51
CA LEU A 139 7.85 -6.02 -6.81
C LEU A 139 7.33 -4.82 -7.62
N ALA A 140 8.12 -3.77 -7.83
CA ALA A 140 7.72 -2.65 -8.66
C ALA A 140 7.58 -3.05 -10.14
N LEU A 141 6.65 -2.42 -10.88
CA LEU A 141 6.51 -2.63 -12.33
C LEU A 141 7.78 -2.25 -13.13
N LYS A 142 8.56 -1.32 -12.59
CA LYS A 142 9.90 -0.98 -13.08
C LYS A 142 10.90 -1.24 -11.95
N PRO A 143 11.33 -2.48 -11.75
CA PRO A 143 12.20 -2.82 -10.64
C PRO A 143 13.57 -2.16 -10.77
N VAL A 144 14.14 -1.79 -9.65
CA VAL A 144 15.53 -1.29 -9.52
C VAL A 144 16.30 -2.27 -8.66
N SER A 145 17.59 -2.39 -8.91
CA SER A 145 18.45 -3.37 -8.22
C SER A 145 18.76 -3.04 -6.76
N VAL A 146 18.31 -1.89 -6.26
CA VAL A 146 18.58 -1.44 -4.88
C VAL A 146 17.31 -1.58 -4.05
N GLU A 147 17.38 -2.42 -2.99
CA GLU A 147 16.32 -2.52 -2.00
C GLU A 147 16.51 -1.52 -0.86
N ASN A 148 15.39 -0.97 -0.40
CA ASN A 148 15.38 -0.12 0.76
C ASN A 148 15.10 -0.96 2.01
N PRO A 149 15.96 -0.94 3.05
CA PRO A 149 15.79 -1.75 4.25
C PRO A 149 14.55 -1.39 5.09
N ALA A 150 13.92 -0.26 4.83
CA ALA A 150 12.67 0.14 5.48
C ALA A 150 11.41 -0.53 4.87
N LEU A 151 11.52 -1.25 3.73
CA LEU A 151 10.44 -2.04 3.17
C LEU A 151 10.23 -3.32 4.00
N VAL A 152 8.96 -3.72 4.19
CA VAL A 152 8.58 -4.68 5.22
C VAL A 152 7.73 -5.82 4.68
N GLN A 153 7.76 -6.93 5.42
CA GLN A 153 6.83 -8.05 5.29
C GLN A 153 6.18 -8.30 6.65
N PHE A 154 4.87 -8.45 6.69
CA PHE A 154 4.17 -8.83 7.91
C PHE A 154 2.89 -9.62 7.64
N THR A 155 2.45 -10.36 8.65
CA THR A 155 1.18 -11.07 8.65
C THR A 155 0.28 -10.50 9.74
N ARG A 156 -1.00 -10.29 9.41
CA ARG A 156 -2.01 -9.81 10.34
C ARG A 156 -3.14 -10.83 10.46
N LEU A 157 -3.50 -11.13 11.71
CA LEU A 157 -4.71 -11.86 12.07
C LEU A 157 -5.68 -10.91 12.76
N SER A 158 -6.95 -10.98 12.39
CA SER A 158 -8.01 -10.18 12.99
C SER A 158 -9.20 -11.06 13.34
N PHE A 159 -9.79 -10.78 14.50
CA PHE A 159 -10.98 -11.44 14.99
C PHE A 159 -12.04 -10.37 15.32
N GLY A 160 -13.27 -10.62 14.95
CA GLY A 160 -14.38 -9.73 15.25
C GLY A 160 -15.62 -10.51 15.69
N LEU A 161 -16.28 -10.01 16.72
CA LEU A 161 -17.57 -10.50 17.19
C LEU A 161 -18.52 -9.33 17.29
N THR A 162 -19.66 -9.42 16.64
CA THR A 162 -20.71 -8.40 16.66
C THR A 162 -22.02 -9.04 17.09
N GLY A 163 -22.71 -8.45 18.06
CA GLY A 163 -24.04 -8.87 18.53
C GLY A 163 -25.02 -7.72 18.56
N LYS A 164 -26.30 -8.00 18.37
CA LYS A 164 -27.39 -7.07 18.67
C LYS A 164 -27.93 -7.39 20.07
N PHE A 165 -28.01 -6.38 20.90
CA PHE A 165 -28.57 -6.48 22.24
C PHE A 165 -29.96 -5.87 22.27
#